data_abecb4c54897366856ea76f435dd508e
#
_entry.id   abecb4c54897366856ea76f435dd508e
#
_cell.length_a   1.000
_cell.length_b   1.000
_cell.length_c   1.000
_cell.angle_alpha   90.00
_cell.angle_beta   90.00
_cell.angle_gamma   90.00
#
_symmetry.space_group_name_H-M   'P 1'
#
loop_
_entity.id
_entity.type
_entity.pdbx_description
1 polymer ?
#
loop_
_entity_poly.entity_id
_entity_poly.type
_entity_poly.pdbx_seq_one_letter_code
_entity_poly.pdbx_strand_id
1 'polypeptide(L)'
;MSRILLFAVAVSLTVGCGNSNSPQENSTATKPDTSKSEPTTETLLTSEPAGAKEVIQARKSAKDDEEVVLVGRIGGSENPWIEGRAAFSIVDNSLKACSDIPGDGCDKPWDYCCETDKLPTAMALIKIVDEEGKLINADARKLFNLKELQTVVVKGKAKRDEAGNLTVFASGIFVRN
;
A
#
# COMPACT_ATOMS: atom_id res chain seq x y z
N MET A 1 16.51 28.50 -42.02
CA MET A 1 17.69 28.02 -42.79
C MET A 1 17.77 26.52 -42.59
N SER A 2 17.50 25.86 -43.65
CA SER A 2 17.35 24.43 -43.84
C SER A 2 18.67 23.68 -43.73
N ARG A 3 18.70 22.49 -43.12
CA ARG A 3 19.63 21.42 -43.53
C ARG A 3 19.03 20.04 -43.18
N ILE A 4 18.44 19.48 -44.20
CA ILE A 4 18.11 18.07 -44.38
C ILE A 4 19.43 17.34 -44.65
N LEU A 5 19.67 16.23 -43.94
CA LEU A 5 20.66 15.22 -44.33
C LEU A 5 19.97 13.84 -44.37
N LEU A 6 19.70 13.43 -45.58
CA LEU A 6 19.38 12.05 -45.95
C LEU A 6 20.66 11.21 -45.88
N PHE A 7 20.58 10.03 -45.26
CA PHE A 7 21.49 8.92 -45.57
C PHE A 7 20.66 7.69 -45.87
N ALA A 8 20.81 7.26 -47.09
CA ALA A 8 20.29 6.02 -47.65
C ALA A 8 21.36 4.93 -47.62
N VAL A 9 20.88 3.69 -47.77
CA VAL A 9 21.58 2.49 -48.29
C VAL A 9 22.28 1.63 -47.23
N ALA A 10 22.25 0.31 -47.23
CA ALA A 10 22.09 -0.67 -48.31
C ALA A 10 21.62 -2.02 -47.72
N VAL A 11 20.85 -2.71 -48.51
CA VAL A 11 20.44 -4.12 -48.39
C VAL A 11 21.63 -4.99 -48.77
N SER A 12 21.90 -6.02 -47.95
CA SER A 12 22.70 -7.17 -48.40
C SER A 12 22.02 -8.47 -47.94
N LEU A 13 21.40 -9.11 -48.91
CA LEU A 13 20.95 -10.51 -48.80
C LEU A 13 22.16 -11.43 -48.92
N THR A 14 22.33 -12.34 -47.94
CA THR A 14 23.09 -13.57 -48.12
C THR A 14 22.25 -14.76 -47.74
N VAL A 15 21.88 -15.53 -48.75
CA VAL A 15 21.30 -16.86 -48.64
C VAL A 15 22.43 -17.84 -48.31
N GLY A 16 22.28 -18.65 -47.26
CA GLY A 16 23.17 -19.72 -46.92
C GLY A 16 22.37 -20.89 -46.37
N CYS A 17 22.08 -21.89 -47.24
CA CYS A 17 21.62 -23.22 -46.84
C CYS A 17 22.78 -24.02 -46.27
N GLY A 18 22.59 -24.67 -45.12
CA GLY A 18 23.57 -25.61 -44.55
C GLY A 18 22.91 -26.46 -43.47
N ASN A 19 22.83 -27.71 -43.75
CA ASN A 19 22.12 -28.85 -43.16
C ASN A 19 22.71 -29.35 -41.83
N SER A 20 21.82 -29.93 -40.99
CA SER A 20 22.02 -31.03 -40.02
C SER A 20 22.91 -30.91 -38.79
N ASN A 21 22.34 -30.98 -37.67
CA ASN A 21 22.35 -32.01 -36.62
C ASN A 21 22.02 -31.40 -35.26
N SER A 22 20.99 -31.97 -34.64
CA SER A 22 20.69 -31.72 -33.21
C SER A 22 21.83 -32.22 -32.33
N PRO A 23 22.03 -31.52 -31.20
CA PRO A 23 21.67 -32.13 -29.93
C PRO A 23 20.72 -31.22 -29.13
N GLN A 24 19.88 -31.90 -28.44
CA GLN A 24 18.87 -31.46 -27.51
C GLN A 24 19.50 -30.69 -26.36
N GLU A 25 19.42 -29.35 -26.36
CA GLU A 25 19.72 -28.53 -25.19
C GLU A 25 18.45 -28.30 -24.40
N ASN A 26 18.51 -28.88 -23.23
CA ASN A 26 17.59 -28.81 -22.11
C ASN A 26 17.32 -27.33 -21.75
N SER A 27 16.27 -26.74 -22.31
CA SER A 27 15.78 -25.42 -21.87
C SER A 27 15.19 -25.58 -20.50
N THR A 28 16.03 -25.35 -19.49
CA THR A 28 15.59 -25.09 -18.13
C THR A 28 14.74 -23.83 -18.15
N ALA A 29 13.42 -23.99 -18.19
CA ALA A 29 12.47 -22.93 -17.96
C ALA A 29 12.74 -22.38 -16.57
N THR A 30 13.35 -21.21 -16.50
CA THR A 30 13.48 -20.42 -15.28
C THR A 30 12.05 -20.05 -14.86
N LYS A 31 11.56 -20.79 -13.88
CA LYS A 31 10.32 -20.52 -13.15
C LYS A 31 10.44 -19.09 -12.61
N PRO A 32 9.44 -18.21 -12.78
CA PRO A 32 9.45 -16.92 -12.09
C PRO A 32 9.51 -17.21 -10.59
N ASP A 33 10.57 -16.77 -9.97
CA ASP A 33 10.73 -16.80 -8.52
C ASP A 33 9.67 -15.87 -7.94
N THR A 34 8.55 -16.43 -7.54
CA THR A 34 7.54 -15.76 -6.73
C THR A 34 8.12 -15.75 -5.32
N SER A 35 9.07 -14.84 -5.08
CA SER A 35 9.48 -14.49 -3.73
C SER A 35 8.26 -13.99 -2.99
N LYS A 36 7.60 -14.90 -2.29
CA LYS A 36 6.57 -14.61 -1.30
C LYS A 36 7.31 -14.01 -0.12
N SER A 37 7.42 -12.69 -0.08
CA SER A 37 7.90 -11.98 1.11
C SER A 37 6.89 -12.28 2.23
N GLU A 38 7.25 -13.17 3.13
CA GLU A 38 6.49 -13.42 4.33
C GLU A 38 6.70 -12.21 5.26
N PRO A 39 5.65 -11.74 5.97
CA PRO A 39 5.80 -10.66 6.92
C PRO A 39 6.76 -11.12 8.01
N THR A 40 7.79 -10.35 8.23
CA THR A 40 8.66 -10.55 9.39
C THR A 40 7.82 -10.35 10.65
N THR A 41 8.04 -11.17 11.66
CA THR A 41 7.38 -11.07 12.99
C THR A 41 7.57 -9.68 13.62
N GLU A 42 8.52 -8.90 13.11
CA GLU A 42 8.83 -7.54 13.56
C GLU A 42 7.81 -6.48 13.11
N THR A 43 6.99 -6.76 12.08
CA THR A 43 5.97 -5.80 11.61
C THR A 43 4.83 -5.61 12.62
N LEU A 44 4.44 -6.68 13.35
CA LEU A 44 3.46 -6.57 14.42
C LEU A 44 4.17 -6.24 15.74
N LEU A 45 4.01 -4.99 16.16
CA LEU A 45 4.68 -4.47 17.36
C LEU A 45 4.03 -4.99 18.63
N THR A 46 4.87 -5.36 19.61
CA THR A 46 4.43 -5.83 20.95
C THR A 46 4.14 -4.68 21.91
N SER A 47 4.62 -3.47 21.58
CA SER A 47 4.39 -2.25 22.36
C SER A 47 4.03 -1.10 21.44
N GLU A 48 3.21 -0.19 21.96
CA GLU A 48 2.79 1.01 21.20
C GLU A 48 3.99 1.93 20.97
N PRO A 49 4.26 2.33 19.70
CA PRO A 49 5.30 3.31 19.41
C PRO A 49 4.91 4.69 19.94
N ALA A 50 5.89 5.38 20.54
CA ALA A 50 5.67 6.72 21.11
C ALA A 50 5.45 7.77 20.01
N GLY A 51 4.76 8.87 20.38
CA GLY A 51 4.61 10.03 19.51
C GLY A 51 3.53 9.89 18.43
N ALA A 52 2.55 9.02 18.63
CA ALA A 52 1.44 8.84 17.71
C ALA A 52 0.65 10.14 17.52
N LYS A 53 0.47 10.56 16.27
CA LYS A 53 -0.35 11.69 15.85
C LYS A 53 -1.65 11.18 15.26
N GLU A 54 -2.74 11.88 15.50
CA GLU A 54 -4.00 11.63 14.80
C GLU A 54 -3.87 11.92 13.31
N VAL A 55 -4.68 11.26 12.48
CA VAL A 55 -4.57 11.33 11.02
C VAL A 55 -4.68 12.77 10.51
N ILE A 56 -5.63 13.56 11.00
CA ILE A 56 -5.82 14.97 10.60
C ILE A 56 -4.56 15.79 10.93
N GLN A 57 -3.95 15.56 12.10
CA GLN A 57 -2.74 16.26 12.50
C GLN A 57 -1.57 15.90 11.59
N ALA A 58 -1.38 14.62 11.32
CA ALA A 58 -0.32 14.14 10.45
C ALA A 58 -0.50 14.64 9.01
N ARG A 59 -1.73 14.62 8.49
CA ARG A 59 -2.04 15.20 7.16
C ARG A 59 -1.65 16.66 7.02
N LYS A 60 -1.69 17.44 8.09
CA LYS A 60 -1.30 18.86 8.09
C LYS A 60 0.22 19.07 8.17
N SER A 61 0.94 18.17 8.84
CA SER A 61 2.34 18.41 9.23
C SER A 61 3.36 17.49 8.57
N ALA A 62 2.99 16.27 8.19
CA ALA A 62 3.93 15.29 7.65
C ALA A 62 4.47 15.72 6.28
N LYS A 63 5.76 15.54 6.08
CA LYS A 63 6.47 15.76 4.82
C LYS A 63 6.72 14.41 4.15
N ASP A 64 6.99 14.46 2.84
CA ASP A 64 7.40 13.28 2.08
C ASP A 64 8.67 12.68 2.70
N ASP A 65 8.68 11.34 2.77
CA ASP A 65 9.75 10.52 3.31
C ASP A 65 10.07 10.75 4.81
N GLU A 66 9.26 11.57 5.52
CA GLU A 66 9.35 11.74 6.97
C GLU A 66 8.88 10.48 7.70
N GLU A 67 9.62 10.04 8.73
CA GLU A 67 9.12 9.02 9.65
C GLU A 67 7.99 9.57 10.50
N VAL A 68 6.88 8.86 10.51
CA VAL A 68 5.67 9.22 11.25
C VAL A 68 5.17 8.05 12.08
N VAL A 69 4.50 8.38 13.17
CA VAL A 69 3.68 7.44 13.94
C VAL A 69 2.25 7.97 13.90
N LEU A 70 1.34 7.21 13.30
CA LEU A 70 -0.07 7.57 13.16
C LEU A 70 -0.95 6.67 14.03
N VAL A 71 -2.00 7.25 14.58
CA VAL A 71 -3.09 6.50 15.19
C VAL A 71 -4.39 6.78 14.45
N GLY A 72 -5.21 5.74 14.26
CA GLY A 72 -6.52 5.84 13.63
C GLY A 72 -7.27 4.53 13.65
N ARG A 73 -8.57 4.56 13.30
CA ARG A 73 -9.44 3.39 13.21
C ARG A 73 -9.52 2.88 11.78
N ILE A 74 -9.48 1.56 11.60
CA ILE A 74 -9.62 0.93 10.27
C ILE A 74 -11.05 1.14 9.77
N GLY A 75 -11.18 1.81 8.61
CA GLY A 75 -12.48 2.17 8.03
C GLY A 75 -12.37 3.29 7.00
N GLY A 76 -13.49 4.04 6.84
CA GLY A 76 -13.56 5.21 5.97
C GLY A 76 -14.02 4.93 4.55
N SER A 77 -14.41 3.70 4.25
CA SER A 77 -15.06 3.30 3.02
C SER A 77 -15.80 1.98 3.23
N GLU A 78 -16.70 1.64 2.31
CA GLU A 78 -17.44 0.38 2.32
C GLU A 78 -16.50 -0.84 2.38
N ASN A 79 -15.36 -0.76 1.70
CA ASN A 79 -14.28 -1.73 1.79
C ASN A 79 -12.95 -1.01 2.09
N PRO A 80 -12.51 -0.93 3.35
CA PRO A 80 -11.27 -0.24 3.71
C PRO A 80 -10.00 -1.02 3.32
N TRP A 81 -10.12 -2.24 2.80
CA TRP A 81 -9.02 -3.12 2.47
C TRP A 81 -8.66 -3.07 0.99
N ILE A 82 -7.39 -3.23 0.68
CA ILE A 82 -6.93 -3.45 -0.70
C ILE A 82 -6.73 -4.95 -0.89
N GLU A 83 -7.59 -5.56 -1.68
CA GLU A 83 -7.60 -7.01 -1.91
C GLU A 83 -6.23 -7.55 -2.36
N GLY A 84 -5.79 -8.62 -1.71
CA GLY A 84 -4.51 -9.29 -2.01
C GLY A 84 -3.27 -8.48 -1.66
N ARG A 85 -3.42 -7.37 -0.93
CA ARG A 85 -2.33 -6.49 -0.51
C ARG A 85 -2.36 -6.27 1.01
N ALA A 86 -1.19 -6.07 1.60
CA ALA A 86 -1.09 -5.64 2.98
C ALA A 86 -1.32 -4.11 3.06
N ALA A 87 -2.54 -3.69 2.68
CA ALA A 87 -2.90 -2.28 2.64
C ALA A 87 -4.37 -2.07 3.03
N PHE A 88 -4.62 -0.95 3.73
CA PHE A 88 -5.95 -0.58 4.22
C PHE A 88 -6.01 0.92 4.56
N SER A 89 -7.23 1.45 4.68
CA SER A 89 -7.45 2.83 5.13
C SER A 89 -7.71 2.91 6.63
N ILE A 90 -7.26 4.02 7.22
CA ILE A 90 -7.58 4.42 8.60
C ILE A 90 -8.19 5.80 8.62
N VAL A 91 -9.04 6.04 9.61
CA VAL A 91 -9.76 7.29 9.86
C VAL A 91 -9.31 7.88 11.18
N ASP A 92 -9.25 9.21 11.24
CA ASP A 92 -8.99 9.98 12.45
C ASP A 92 -9.99 9.64 13.56
N ASN A 93 -9.51 9.46 14.79
CA ASN A 93 -10.37 9.07 15.92
C ASN A 93 -11.37 10.17 16.35
N SER A 94 -11.24 11.39 15.85
CA SER A 94 -12.22 12.46 16.10
C SER A 94 -13.52 12.29 15.32
N LEU A 95 -13.52 11.46 14.25
CA LEU A 95 -14.72 11.12 13.51
C LEU A 95 -15.45 9.95 14.19
N LYS A 96 -16.78 9.99 14.13
CA LYS A 96 -17.62 8.92 14.67
C LYS A 96 -17.94 7.90 13.59
N ALA A 97 -17.60 6.64 13.83
CA ALA A 97 -18.14 5.56 13.03
C ALA A 97 -19.65 5.45 13.24
N CYS A 98 -20.37 4.86 12.28
CA CYS A 98 -21.83 4.69 12.43
C CYS A 98 -22.18 3.88 13.69
N SER A 99 -21.35 2.90 14.07
CA SER A 99 -21.50 2.16 15.34
C SER A 99 -21.41 3.02 16.60
N ASP A 100 -20.80 4.21 16.53
CA ASP A 100 -20.67 5.13 17.68
C ASP A 100 -21.89 6.06 17.81
N ILE A 101 -22.85 5.97 16.88
CA ILE A 101 -24.05 6.80 16.82
C ILE A 101 -25.24 5.99 17.35
N PRO A 102 -25.82 6.37 18.50
CA PRO A 102 -26.97 5.66 19.05
C PRO A 102 -28.15 5.61 18.06
N GLY A 103 -28.66 4.41 17.79
CA GLY A 103 -29.80 4.19 16.89
C GLY A 103 -29.45 4.17 15.40
N ASP A 104 -28.19 4.25 15.04
CA ASP A 104 -27.75 4.02 13.68
C ASP A 104 -27.90 2.53 13.31
N GLY A 105 -28.56 2.25 12.18
CA GLY A 105 -28.77 0.90 11.64
C GLY A 105 -27.90 0.57 10.45
N CYS A 106 -26.74 1.23 10.30
CA CYS A 106 -25.85 1.04 9.16
C CYS A 106 -25.27 -0.38 9.11
N ASP A 107 -25.45 -1.08 8.00
CA ASP A 107 -24.94 -2.44 7.77
C ASP A 107 -23.40 -2.49 7.74
N LYS A 108 -22.77 -1.34 7.44
CA LYS A 108 -21.30 -1.19 7.36
C LYS A 108 -20.86 0.00 8.20
N PRO A 109 -20.84 -0.15 9.54
CA PRO A 109 -20.57 0.98 10.44
C PRO A 109 -19.16 1.55 10.31
N TRP A 110 -18.25 0.87 9.64
CA TRP A 110 -16.89 1.29 9.35
C TRP A 110 -16.73 2.17 8.11
N ASP A 111 -17.79 2.41 7.33
CA ASP A 111 -17.74 3.28 6.14
C ASP A 111 -17.85 4.77 6.49
N TYR A 112 -18.31 5.10 7.70
CA TYR A 112 -18.48 6.47 8.18
C TYR A 112 -19.46 7.29 7.31
N CYS A 113 -20.55 6.68 6.81
CA CYS A 113 -21.50 7.31 5.91
C CYS A 113 -22.11 8.62 6.44
N CYS A 114 -22.15 8.82 7.75
CA CYS A 114 -22.60 10.06 8.40
C CYS A 114 -21.52 11.17 8.48
N GLU A 115 -20.27 10.88 8.09
CA GLU A 115 -19.13 11.80 8.17
C GLU A 115 -18.42 11.97 6.81
N THR A 116 -19.08 11.64 5.71
CA THR A 116 -18.50 11.60 4.35
C THR A 116 -17.79 12.87 3.94
N ASP A 117 -18.32 14.04 4.32
CA ASP A 117 -17.75 15.34 3.98
C ASP A 117 -16.38 15.58 4.63
N LYS A 118 -16.10 14.90 5.75
CA LYS A 118 -14.85 15.06 6.52
C LYS A 118 -13.80 14.03 6.13
N LEU A 119 -14.22 12.88 5.60
CA LEU A 119 -13.31 11.78 5.25
C LEU A 119 -12.14 12.20 4.36
N PRO A 120 -12.29 13.03 3.30
CA PRO A 120 -11.18 13.41 2.43
C PRO A 120 -10.00 14.06 3.17
N THR A 121 -10.24 14.66 4.35
CA THR A 121 -9.21 15.31 5.16
C THR A 121 -8.81 14.52 6.40
N ALA A 122 -9.52 13.43 6.70
CA ALA A 122 -9.41 12.66 7.93
C ALA A 122 -8.98 11.20 7.72
N MET A 123 -8.60 10.83 6.49
CA MET A 123 -8.16 9.47 6.16
C MET A 123 -6.68 9.42 5.78
N ALA A 124 -6.06 8.26 5.99
CA ALA A 124 -4.76 7.90 5.46
C ALA A 124 -4.79 6.47 4.92
N LEU A 125 -4.05 6.23 3.83
CA LEU A 125 -3.82 4.89 3.30
C LEU A 125 -2.57 4.30 3.95
N ILE A 126 -2.69 3.13 4.53
CA ILE A 126 -1.57 2.37 5.10
C ILE A 126 -1.17 1.28 4.12
N LYS A 127 0.11 1.22 3.80
CA LYS A 127 0.74 0.19 2.97
C LYS A 127 1.84 -0.46 3.77
N ILE A 128 1.68 -1.72 4.15
CA ILE A 128 2.69 -2.44 4.92
C ILE A 128 3.76 -2.93 3.96
N VAL A 129 5.00 -2.59 4.28
CA VAL A 129 6.15 -2.90 3.46
C VAL A 129 7.10 -3.85 4.19
N ASP A 130 7.87 -4.61 3.40
CA ASP A 130 8.98 -5.42 3.88
C ASP A 130 10.22 -4.55 4.17
N GLU A 131 11.32 -5.19 4.55
CA GLU A 131 12.59 -4.53 4.87
C GLU A 131 13.19 -3.78 3.68
N GLU A 132 12.89 -4.22 2.45
CA GLU A 132 13.30 -3.56 1.21
C GLU A 132 12.37 -2.39 0.81
N GLY A 133 11.32 -2.13 1.61
CA GLY A 133 10.33 -1.08 1.33
C GLY A 133 9.29 -1.46 0.28
N LYS A 134 9.19 -2.74 -0.08
CA LYS A 134 8.23 -3.24 -1.06
C LYS A 134 6.91 -3.63 -0.38
N LEU A 135 5.80 -3.26 -1.00
CA LEU A 135 4.47 -3.62 -0.50
C LEU A 135 4.28 -5.14 -0.44
N ILE A 136 3.89 -5.64 0.72
CA ILE A 136 3.65 -7.08 0.93
C ILE A 136 2.41 -7.53 0.15
N ASN A 137 2.59 -8.58 -0.68
CA ASN A 137 1.55 -9.17 -1.53
C ASN A 137 0.75 -10.23 -0.76
N ALA A 138 0.03 -9.82 0.27
CA ALA A 138 -0.86 -10.68 1.04
C ALA A 138 -1.94 -9.80 1.71
N ASP A 139 -3.07 -10.40 2.03
CA ASP A 139 -4.18 -9.68 2.67
C ASP A 139 -3.83 -9.32 4.12
N ALA A 140 -3.91 -8.02 4.47
CA ALA A 140 -3.58 -7.50 5.79
C ALA A 140 -4.41 -8.16 6.92
N ARG A 141 -5.68 -8.47 6.65
CA ARG A 141 -6.57 -9.16 7.61
C ARG A 141 -6.02 -10.53 8.01
N LYS A 142 -5.52 -11.27 7.01
CA LYS A 142 -4.97 -12.62 7.22
C LYS A 142 -3.60 -12.60 7.88
N LEU A 143 -2.77 -11.62 7.52
CA LEU A 143 -1.40 -11.52 8.03
C LEU A 143 -1.36 -11.10 9.51
N PHE A 144 -2.20 -10.14 9.89
CA PHE A 144 -2.12 -9.48 11.19
C PHE A 144 -3.40 -9.63 12.02
N ASN A 145 -4.36 -10.45 11.55
CA ASN A 145 -5.67 -10.64 12.18
C ASN A 145 -6.40 -9.31 12.44
N LEU A 146 -6.25 -8.36 11.49
CA LEU A 146 -6.88 -7.05 11.56
C LEU A 146 -8.36 -7.12 11.20
N LYS A 147 -9.15 -6.24 11.81
CA LYS A 147 -10.60 -6.11 11.59
C LYS A 147 -10.97 -4.64 11.46
N GLU A 148 -12.10 -4.39 10.82
CA GLU A 148 -12.72 -3.07 10.76
C GLU A 148 -12.96 -2.53 12.18
N LEU A 149 -12.92 -1.21 12.32
CA LEU A 149 -13.09 -0.46 13.56
C LEU A 149 -12.01 -0.68 14.63
N GLN A 150 -11.04 -1.56 14.41
CA GLN A 150 -9.89 -1.61 15.31
C GLN A 150 -9.08 -0.32 15.23
N THR A 151 -8.64 0.19 16.38
CA THR A 151 -7.67 1.28 16.45
C THR A 151 -6.27 0.70 16.31
N VAL A 152 -5.53 1.23 15.34
CA VAL A 152 -4.14 0.83 15.09
C VAL A 152 -3.21 2.03 15.23
N VAL A 153 -1.98 1.75 15.68
CA VAL A 153 -0.88 2.71 15.64
C VAL A 153 0.14 2.18 14.65
N VAL A 154 0.43 2.95 13.61
CA VAL A 154 1.34 2.56 12.55
C VAL A 154 2.58 3.45 12.56
N LYS A 155 3.76 2.83 12.45
CA LYS A 155 5.04 3.51 12.28
C LYS A 155 5.53 3.29 10.86
N GLY A 156 5.98 4.34 10.18
CA GLY A 156 6.49 4.23 8.82
C GLY A 156 6.84 5.56 8.18
N LYS A 157 7.06 5.56 6.87
CA LYS A 157 7.38 6.76 6.09
C LYS A 157 6.13 7.33 5.43
N ALA A 158 5.94 8.63 5.59
CA ALA A 158 4.85 9.36 4.97
C ALA A 158 5.14 9.63 3.49
N LYS A 159 4.08 9.59 2.67
CA LYS A 159 4.10 10.02 1.27
C LYS A 159 2.81 10.77 0.97
N ARG A 160 2.93 11.90 0.27
CA ARG A 160 1.78 12.69 -0.18
C ARG A 160 1.67 12.63 -1.70
N ASP A 161 0.46 12.54 -2.19
CA ASP A 161 0.20 12.74 -3.61
C ASP A 161 -0.08 14.23 -3.92
N GLU A 162 -0.23 14.56 -5.20
CA GLU A 162 -0.52 15.92 -5.68
C GLU A 162 -1.86 16.47 -5.15
N ALA A 163 -2.81 15.59 -4.83
CA ALA A 163 -4.09 15.95 -4.23
C ALA A 163 -4.01 16.13 -2.69
N GLY A 164 -2.83 15.90 -2.09
CA GLY A 164 -2.59 16.02 -0.66
C GLY A 164 -3.07 14.81 0.16
N ASN A 165 -3.38 13.68 -0.49
CA ASN A 165 -3.69 12.45 0.24
C ASN A 165 -2.43 11.91 0.92
N LEU A 166 -2.61 11.37 2.13
CA LEU A 166 -1.53 10.80 2.91
C LEU A 166 -1.51 9.27 2.75
N THR A 167 -0.38 8.74 2.32
CA THR A 167 -0.05 7.32 2.39
C THR A 167 1.07 7.13 3.41
N VAL A 168 1.02 6.08 4.21
CA VAL A 168 2.13 5.67 5.09
C VAL A 168 2.63 4.30 4.65
N PHE A 169 3.90 4.23 4.30
CA PHE A 169 4.61 2.97 4.07
C PHE A 169 5.06 2.44 5.42
N ALA A 170 4.23 1.59 5.99
CA ALA A 170 4.35 1.14 7.37
C ALA A 170 5.35 -0.01 7.50
N SER A 171 6.33 0.16 8.36
CA SER A 171 7.27 -0.87 8.80
C SER A 171 6.86 -1.53 10.12
N GLY A 172 5.87 -0.97 10.83
CA GLY A 172 5.37 -1.51 12.08
C GLY A 172 3.91 -1.13 12.35
N ILE A 173 3.16 -2.06 12.95
CA ILE A 173 1.76 -1.89 13.34
C ILE A 173 1.61 -2.37 14.78
N PHE A 174 0.93 -1.59 15.58
CA PHE A 174 0.44 -1.96 16.91
C PHE A 174 -1.09 -1.89 16.91
N VAL A 175 -1.76 -2.90 17.42
CA VAL A 175 -3.22 -2.93 17.57
C VAL A 175 -3.56 -2.55 19.00
N ARG A 176 -4.32 -1.47 19.18
CA ARG A 176 -4.86 -1.11 20.50
C ARG A 176 -6.01 -2.05 20.85
N ASN A 177 -5.95 -2.64 22.03
CA ASN A 177 -7.02 -3.48 22.62
C ASN A 177 -8.01 -2.61 23.40
#